data_806f4288348c59d5fbce57d29f3588f7
#
_entry.id   806f4288348c59d5fbce57d29f3588f7
#
_cell.length_a   1.000
_cell.length_b   1.000
_cell.length_c   1.000
_cell.angle_alpha   90.00
_cell.angle_beta   90.00
_cell.angle_gamma   90.00
#
_symmetry.space_group_name_H-M   'P 1'
#
loop_
_entity.id
_entity.type
_entity.pdbx_description
1 polymer ?
#
loop_
_entity_poly.entity_id
_entity_poly.type
_entity_poly.pdbx_seq_one_letter_code
_entity_poly.pdbx_strand_id
1 'polypeptide(L)'
;MKKKTEAPVASQLRMGSAHPFGSLRGYVPLGGGEERIYRELRSAVPVVDAAILKLVRLCGGFRVKCAREKELAEFLRTVPCGRGQMGIDAFLSAYLDSLLTYGRAVGELVVAGERLRALCWGDVTRLEIHEG
;
A
#
# COMPACT_ATOMS: atom_id res chain seq x y z
N MET A 1 -33.24 9.55 17.29
CA MET A 1 -32.76 8.39 16.52
C MET A 1 -31.27 8.59 16.26
N LYS A 2 -30.37 7.78 16.87
CA LYS A 2 -28.91 7.85 16.61
C LYS A 2 -28.63 7.08 15.32
N LYS A 3 -28.11 7.77 14.32
CA LYS A 3 -27.61 7.18 13.09
C LYS A 3 -26.38 6.29 13.44
N LYS A 4 -26.53 4.99 13.29
CA LYS A 4 -25.45 4.02 13.48
C LYS A 4 -24.49 4.20 12.30
N THR A 5 -23.32 4.79 12.56
CA THR A 5 -22.24 4.87 11.56
C THR A 5 -21.68 3.45 11.43
N GLU A 6 -21.99 2.77 10.36
CA GLU A 6 -21.36 1.50 10.04
C GLU A 6 -19.92 1.77 9.58
N ALA A 7 -18.97 1.07 10.18
CA ALA A 7 -17.59 1.14 9.78
C ALA A 7 -17.42 0.50 8.38
N PRO A 8 -16.58 1.06 7.50
CA PRO A 8 -16.34 0.47 6.19
C PRO A 8 -15.75 -0.94 6.35
N VAL A 9 -16.40 -1.91 5.72
CA VAL A 9 -15.93 -3.30 5.73
C VAL A 9 -15.01 -3.48 4.53
N ALA A 10 -13.71 -3.58 4.77
CA ALA A 10 -12.76 -4.01 3.76
C ALA A 10 -12.84 -5.53 3.61
N SER A 11 -13.37 -6.02 2.50
CA SER A 11 -13.40 -7.44 2.20
C SER A 11 -12.30 -7.81 1.18
N GLN A 12 -11.47 -8.80 1.53
CA GLN A 12 -10.54 -9.39 0.58
C GLN A 12 -11.28 -10.46 -0.23
N LEU A 13 -11.60 -10.16 -1.48
CA LEU A 13 -12.20 -11.13 -2.39
C LEU A 13 -11.17 -11.62 -3.42
N ARG A 14 -11.17 -12.94 -3.64
CA ARG A 14 -10.41 -13.55 -4.75
C ARG A 14 -11.06 -13.13 -6.07
N MET A 15 -10.29 -12.51 -6.96
CA MET A 15 -10.74 -12.16 -8.30
C MET A 15 -10.95 -13.42 -9.14
N GLY A 16 -12.21 -13.77 -9.34
CA GLY A 16 -12.64 -14.58 -10.50
C GLY A 16 -13.04 -13.64 -11.64
N SER A 17 -13.12 -14.15 -12.87
CA SER A 17 -13.42 -13.37 -14.08
C SER A 17 -14.81 -12.69 -14.12
N ALA A 18 -15.64 -12.89 -13.10
CA ALA A 18 -16.89 -12.18 -12.89
C ALA A 18 -16.95 -11.77 -11.43
N HIS A 19 -16.70 -10.49 -11.16
CA HIS A 19 -16.81 -9.96 -9.80
C HIS A 19 -18.28 -9.88 -9.38
N PRO A 20 -18.68 -10.49 -8.23
CA PRO A 20 -20.08 -10.55 -7.81
C PRO A 20 -20.68 -9.16 -7.55
N PHE A 21 -19.85 -8.15 -7.34
CA PHE A 21 -20.29 -6.77 -7.06
C PHE A 21 -20.07 -5.79 -8.22
N GLY A 22 -19.64 -6.28 -9.40
CA GLY A 22 -19.41 -5.42 -10.56
C GLY A 22 -20.66 -4.66 -11.08
N SER A 23 -21.84 -5.05 -10.62
CA SER A 23 -23.11 -4.38 -10.93
C SER A 23 -23.52 -3.32 -9.89
N LEU A 24 -22.82 -3.20 -8.77
CA LEU A 24 -23.13 -2.21 -7.74
C LEU A 24 -22.64 -0.82 -8.16
N ARG A 25 -23.53 0.17 -8.04
CA ARG A 25 -23.16 1.57 -8.25
C ARG A 25 -22.09 1.98 -7.24
N GLY A 26 -21.02 2.66 -7.69
CA GLY A 26 -19.91 3.09 -6.83
C GLY A 26 -18.83 2.04 -6.60
N TYR A 27 -18.97 0.84 -7.18
CA TYR A 27 -17.91 -0.15 -7.12
C TYR A 27 -16.79 0.19 -8.11
N VAL A 28 -15.62 0.51 -7.58
CA VAL A 28 -14.40 0.69 -8.37
C VAL A 28 -13.40 -0.38 -7.94
N PRO A 29 -13.22 -1.46 -8.73
CA PRO A 29 -12.18 -2.43 -8.41
C PRO A 29 -10.83 -1.76 -8.50
N LEU A 30 -10.04 -1.80 -7.42
CA LEU A 30 -8.65 -1.37 -7.45
C LEU A 30 -7.76 -2.35 -8.21
N GLY A 31 -8.22 -3.61 -8.36
CA GLY A 31 -7.59 -4.67 -9.12
C GLY A 31 -8.34 -4.94 -10.41
N GLY A 32 -7.88 -4.38 -11.53
CA GLY A 32 -8.36 -4.71 -12.88
C GLY A 32 -7.41 -5.68 -13.61
N GLY A 33 -7.81 -6.13 -14.79
CA GLY A 33 -6.95 -6.95 -15.65
C GLY A 33 -5.61 -6.29 -16.01
N GLU A 34 -5.54 -4.95 -15.91
CA GLU A 34 -4.35 -4.16 -16.16
C GLU A 34 -3.19 -4.48 -15.23
N GLU A 35 -3.45 -4.77 -13.95
CA GLU A 35 -2.41 -5.08 -12.99
C GLU A 35 -1.68 -6.38 -13.31
N ARG A 36 -2.40 -7.34 -13.87
CA ARG A 36 -1.81 -8.55 -14.38
C ARG A 36 -0.85 -8.24 -15.53
N ILE A 37 -1.26 -7.36 -16.44
CA ILE A 37 -0.44 -6.92 -17.59
C ILE A 37 0.84 -6.24 -17.10
N TYR A 38 0.74 -5.32 -16.13
CA TYR A 38 1.92 -4.64 -15.57
C TYR A 38 2.88 -5.60 -14.90
N ARG A 39 2.37 -6.59 -14.16
CA ARG A 39 3.19 -7.62 -13.53
C ARG A 39 3.88 -8.52 -14.56
N GLU A 40 3.15 -8.95 -15.58
CA GLU A 40 3.68 -9.77 -16.67
C GLU A 40 4.73 -8.98 -17.47
N LEU A 41 4.50 -7.68 -17.72
CA LEU A 41 5.45 -6.81 -18.37
C LEU A 41 6.78 -6.70 -17.60
N ARG A 42 6.72 -6.48 -16.29
CA ARG A 42 7.92 -6.46 -15.44
C ARG A 42 8.69 -7.77 -15.48
N SER A 43 7.98 -8.91 -15.47
CA SER A 43 8.61 -10.24 -15.54
C SER A 43 9.20 -10.53 -16.90
N ALA A 44 8.55 -10.10 -17.98
CA ALA A 44 8.97 -10.39 -19.36
C ALA A 44 10.05 -9.42 -19.87
N VAL A 45 10.14 -8.20 -19.32
CA VAL A 45 11.03 -7.14 -19.80
C VAL A 45 11.95 -6.68 -18.66
N PRO A 46 13.12 -7.29 -18.47
CA PRO A 46 14.02 -7.02 -17.33
C PRO A 46 14.45 -5.57 -17.21
N VAL A 47 14.54 -4.82 -18.31
CA VAL A 47 14.91 -3.40 -18.28
C VAL A 47 13.84 -2.55 -17.59
N VAL A 48 12.56 -2.91 -17.71
CA VAL A 48 11.43 -2.21 -17.02
C VAL A 48 11.54 -2.45 -15.52
N ASP A 49 11.75 -3.70 -15.10
CA ASP A 49 11.92 -4.03 -13.69
C ASP A 49 13.15 -3.33 -13.10
N ALA A 50 14.29 -3.38 -13.79
CA ALA A 50 15.50 -2.68 -13.38
C ALA A 50 15.33 -1.15 -13.26
N ALA A 51 14.56 -0.54 -14.17
CA ALA A 51 14.26 0.89 -14.12
C ALA A 51 13.42 1.25 -12.89
N ILE A 52 12.34 0.47 -12.61
CA ILE A 52 11.51 0.66 -11.43
C ILE A 52 12.33 0.52 -10.15
N LEU A 53 13.10 -0.56 -10.02
CA LEU A 53 13.98 -0.77 -8.86
C LEU A 53 14.99 0.35 -8.69
N LYS A 54 15.55 0.86 -9.79
CA LYS A 54 16.46 2.00 -9.76
C LYS A 54 15.79 3.27 -9.26
N LEU A 55 14.57 3.56 -9.72
CA LEU A 55 13.77 4.71 -9.28
C LEU A 55 13.43 4.60 -7.80
N VAL A 56 12.95 3.43 -7.34
CA VAL A 56 12.68 3.17 -5.92
C VAL A 56 13.91 3.47 -5.06
N ARG A 57 15.09 2.98 -5.48
CA ARG A 57 16.34 3.23 -4.75
C ARG A 57 16.79 4.69 -4.77
N LEU A 58 16.52 5.42 -5.85
CA LEU A 58 16.85 6.85 -5.95
C LEU A 58 15.90 7.71 -5.10
N CYS A 59 14.62 7.32 -4.98
CA CYS A 59 13.64 7.98 -4.13
C CYS A 59 13.75 7.55 -2.65
N GLY A 60 14.39 6.42 -2.38
CA GLY A 60 14.55 5.87 -1.03
C GLY A 60 15.53 6.68 -0.20
N GLY A 61 15.09 7.03 0.99
CA GLY A 61 15.88 7.76 1.98
C GLY A 61 15.42 9.20 2.16
N PHE A 62 14.80 9.46 3.30
CA PHE A 62 14.48 10.81 3.74
C PHE A 62 14.94 11.02 5.18
N ARG A 63 15.15 12.27 5.55
CA ARG A 63 15.44 12.65 6.92
C ARG A 63 14.34 13.57 7.42
N VAL A 64 13.86 13.28 8.60
CA VAL A 64 12.89 14.15 9.28
C VAL A 64 13.66 15.01 10.29
N LYS A 65 13.49 16.31 10.19
CA LYS A 65 14.06 17.26 11.17
C LYS A 65 12.95 17.70 12.13
N CYS A 66 13.17 17.46 13.41
CA CYS A 66 12.27 17.91 14.47
C CYS A 66 13.04 18.11 15.78
N ALA A 67 12.37 18.68 16.79
CA ALA A 67 12.97 18.90 18.10
C ALA A 67 13.44 17.61 18.82
N ARG A 68 12.83 16.46 18.46
CA ARG A 68 13.14 15.11 19.02
C ARG A 68 13.70 14.18 17.95
N GLU A 69 14.66 14.68 17.17
CA GLU A 69 15.18 13.98 15.98
C GLU A 69 15.70 12.57 16.29
N LYS A 70 16.41 12.39 17.40
CA LYS A 70 16.98 11.09 17.77
C LYS A 70 15.91 10.04 18.06
N GLU A 71 14.89 10.40 18.81
CA GLU A 71 13.78 9.49 19.14
C GLU A 71 12.97 9.14 17.90
N LEU A 72 12.71 10.13 17.04
CA LEU A 72 12.01 9.92 15.79
C LEU A 72 12.82 9.05 14.83
N ALA A 73 14.13 9.27 14.71
CA ALA A 73 14.99 8.45 13.86
C ALA A 73 15.00 6.98 14.32
N GLU A 74 15.07 6.74 15.63
CA GLU A 74 14.99 5.39 16.17
C GLU A 74 13.63 4.74 15.91
N PHE A 75 12.55 5.49 16.13
CA PHE A 75 11.20 5.02 15.80
C PHE A 75 11.06 4.66 14.32
N LEU A 76 11.50 5.54 13.42
CA LEU A 76 11.43 5.30 11.97
C LEU A 76 12.28 4.12 11.53
N ARG A 77 13.38 3.85 12.21
CA ARG A 77 14.23 2.68 11.94
C ARG A 77 13.59 1.37 12.40
N THR A 78 12.79 1.40 13.45
CA THR A 78 12.28 0.20 14.14
C THR A 78 10.78 -0.02 13.96
N VAL A 79 10.04 0.92 13.36
CA VAL A 79 8.59 0.77 13.18
C VAL A 79 8.27 -0.48 12.37
N PRO A 80 7.38 -1.36 12.85
CA PRO A 80 6.94 -2.53 12.10
C PRO A 80 6.21 -2.13 10.82
N CYS A 81 6.55 -2.80 9.70
CA CYS A 81 5.97 -2.50 8.38
C CYS A 81 5.17 -3.66 7.79
N GLY A 82 4.81 -4.63 8.61
CA GLY A 82 4.12 -5.85 8.17
C GLY A 82 5.08 -6.89 7.58
N ARG A 83 4.61 -8.12 7.44
CA ARG A 83 5.37 -9.27 6.89
C ARG A 83 6.76 -9.48 7.49
N GLY A 84 6.94 -9.11 8.78
CA GLY A 84 8.24 -9.22 9.45
C GLY A 84 9.28 -8.16 9.07
N GLN A 85 8.91 -7.18 8.25
CA GLN A 85 9.77 -6.07 7.90
C GLN A 85 9.70 -4.95 8.93
N MET A 86 10.77 -4.23 9.09
CA MET A 86 10.90 -3.10 10.01
C MET A 86 11.54 -1.91 9.32
N GLY A 87 11.17 -0.73 9.78
CA GLY A 87 11.72 0.54 9.33
C GLY A 87 10.96 1.18 8.18
N ILE A 88 10.95 2.49 8.21
CA ILE A 88 10.23 3.31 7.23
C ILE A 88 10.74 3.10 5.80
N ASP A 89 12.03 2.79 5.63
CA ASP A 89 12.62 2.55 4.31
C ASP A 89 12.03 1.29 3.65
N ALA A 90 11.73 0.26 4.43
CA ALA A 90 11.06 -0.94 3.93
C ALA A 90 9.63 -0.63 3.47
N PHE A 91 8.88 0.15 4.28
CA PHE A 91 7.55 0.61 3.90
C PHE A 91 7.58 1.44 2.62
N LEU A 92 8.46 2.44 2.54
CA LEU A 92 8.56 3.31 1.38
C LEU A 92 8.97 2.56 0.12
N SER A 93 9.91 1.63 0.23
CA SER A 93 10.34 0.82 -0.91
C SER A 93 9.16 0.03 -1.48
N ALA A 94 8.37 -0.63 -0.64
CA ALA A 94 7.20 -1.38 -1.08
C ALA A 94 6.08 -0.46 -1.61
N TYR A 95 5.86 0.69 -0.96
CA TYR A 95 4.87 1.68 -1.38
C TYR A 95 5.21 2.29 -2.74
N LEU A 96 6.47 2.70 -2.94
CA LEU A 96 6.95 3.27 -4.21
C LEU A 96 6.99 2.22 -5.33
N ASP A 97 7.37 0.99 -5.02
CA ASP A 97 7.32 -0.11 -6.00
C ASP A 97 5.88 -0.32 -6.52
N SER A 98 4.91 -0.33 -5.62
CA SER A 98 3.48 -0.41 -5.99
C SER A 98 3.04 0.80 -6.81
N LEU A 99 3.39 2.01 -6.38
CA LEU A 99 3.03 3.25 -7.07
C LEU A 99 3.60 3.32 -8.49
N LEU A 100 4.87 2.96 -8.66
CA LEU A 100 5.55 2.99 -9.96
C LEU A 100 5.11 1.85 -10.89
N THR A 101 4.66 0.73 -10.32
CA THR A 101 4.18 -0.41 -11.11
C THR A 101 2.74 -0.25 -11.55
N TYR A 102 1.88 0.19 -10.63
CA TYR A 102 0.42 0.17 -10.83
C TYR A 102 -0.21 1.57 -10.91
N GLY A 103 0.59 2.63 -10.79
CA GLY A 103 0.09 4.01 -10.73
C GLY A 103 -0.63 4.33 -9.42
N ARG A 104 -0.66 3.40 -8.46
CA ARG A 104 -1.35 3.53 -7.18
C ARG A 104 -0.65 2.72 -6.10
N ALA A 105 -0.77 3.18 -4.87
CA ALA A 105 -0.27 2.50 -3.70
C ALA A 105 -1.18 2.78 -2.51
N VAL A 106 -1.29 1.84 -1.60
CA VAL A 106 -2.10 1.95 -0.39
C VAL A 106 -1.25 1.61 0.82
N GLY A 107 -1.39 2.40 1.88
CA GLY A 107 -0.77 2.16 3.16
C GLY A 107 -1.77 2.33 4.28
N GLU A 108 -1.59 1.56 5.34
CA GLU A 108 -2.38 1.61 6.56
C GLU A 108 -1.52 2.08 7.73
N LEU A 109 -2.07 3.00 8.52
CA LEU A 109 -1.51 3.44 9.78
C LEU A 109 -2.20 2.67 10.92
N VAL A 110 -1.47 1.79 11.57
CA VAL A 110 -1.98 1.06 12.75
C VAL A 110 -1.71 1.89 13.99
N VAL A 111 -2.79 2.42 14.58
CA VAL A 111 -2.72 3.29 15.76
C VAL A 111 -3.34 2.60 16.96
N ALA A 112 -2.69 2.67 18.12
CA ALA A 112 -3.23 2.21 19.39
C ALA A 112 -3.20 3.36 20.41
N GLY A 113 -4.37 3.88 20.75
CA GLY A 113 -4.51 5.13 21.48
C GLY A 113 -3.97 6.29 20.64
N GLU A 114 -3.07 7.07 21.21
CA GLU A 114 -2.41 8.22 20.54
C GLU A 114 -1.06 7.85 19.88
N ARG A 115 -0.73 6.56 19.82
CA ARG A 115 0.59 6.11 19.33
C ARG A 115 0.46 5.29 18.06
N LEU A 116 1.25 5.66 17.06
CA LEU A 116 1.46 4.84 15.87
C LEU A 116 2.21 3.57 16.27
N ARG A 117 1.67 2.42 15.90
CA ARG A 117 2.23 1.10 16.22
C ARG A 117 2.89 0.42 15.04
N ALA A 118 2.32 0.59 13.86
CA ALA A 118 2.87 0.01 12.64
C ALA A 118 2.45 0.82 11.42
N LEU A 119 3.21 0.64 10.34
CA LEU A 119 2.93 1.13 8.99
C LEU A 119 2.82 -0.09 8.09
N CYS A 120 1.64 -0.40 7.59
CA CYS A 120 1.46 -1.55 6.71
C CYS A 120 1.21 -1.08 5.28
N TRP A 121 1.97 -1.58 4.31
CA TRP A 121 1.63 -1.36 2.91
C TRP A 121 0.61 -2.40 2.45
N GLY A 122 -0.33 -1.98 1.62
CA GLY A 122 -1.39 -2.82 1.07
C GLY A 122 -1.02 -3.32 -0.33
N ASP A 123 -1.37 -4.56 -0.63
CA ASP A 123 -1.29 -5.10 -1.98
C ASP A 123 -2.51 -4.62 -2.78
N VAL A 124 -2.30 -3.63 -3.64
CA VAL A 124 -3.37 -3.02 -4.45
C VAL A 124 -4.10 -4.00 -5.36
N THR A 125 -3.48 -5.15 -5.66
CA THR A 125 -4.09 -6.20 -6.47
C THR A 125 -5.14 -7.02 -5.71
N ARG A 126 -5.24 -6.81 -4.40
CA ARG A 126 -6.16 -7.52 -3.49
C ARG A 126 -7.10 -6.62 -2.73
N LEU A 127 -7.04 -5.31 -2.99
CA LEU A 127 -7.86 -4.33 -2.31
C LEU A 127 -9.03 -3.90 -3.18
N GLU A 128 -10.16 -3.73 -2.54
CA GLU A 128 -11.38 -3.19 -3.13
C GLU A 128 -11.87 -2.04 -2.26
N ILE A 129 -12.25 -0.94 -2.88
CA ILE A 129 -12.84 0.20 -2.21
C ILE A 129 -14.32 0.22 -2.51
N HIS A 130 -15.13 0.27 -1.46
CA HIS A 130 -16.56 0.46 -1.55
C HIS A 130 -16.92 1.82 -0.98
N GLU A 131 -17.80 2.55 -1.67
CA GLU A 131 -18.48 3.70 -1.07
C GLU A 131 -19.48 3.18 -0.04
N GLY A 132 -19.35 3.65 1.21
CA GLY A 132 -20.26 3.34 2.31
C GLY A 132 -21.52 4.22 2.28
#